data_fb1261d58cf49d66625a7ffa19742d29
#
_entry.id   fb1261d58cf49d66625a7ffa19742d29
#
_cell.length_a   1.000
_cell.length_b   1.000
_cell.length_c   1.000
_cell.angle_alpha   90.00
_cell.angle_beta   90.00
_cell.angle_gamma   90.00
#
_symmetry.space_group_name_H-M   'P 1'
#
loop_
_entity.id
_entity.type
_entity.pdbx_description
1 polymer ?
#
loop_
_entity_poly.entity_id
_entity_poly.type
_entity_poly.pdbx_seq_one_letter_code
_entity_poly.pdbx_strand_id
1 'polypeptide(L)'
;MRREFSAGGVLVRRLNGRWMVAAIRPAGRPAGLWALPKGRIDAGEAGEATALREIAEETGAHGRSLGKLGDVRYWFNWEGERVFKVVSFFLVRYEGGRLGDIPDEFRHEVAEVRWLSLDAAGRPLAYAGEREMAVKGLARLEDV
;
A
#
# COMPACT_ATOMS: atom_id res chain seq x y z
N MET A 1 -16.69 20.02 6.24
CA MET A 1 -15.40 19.33 6.06
C MET A 1 -15.51 17.91 6.59
N ARG A 2 -15.12 16.93 5.82
CA ARG A 2 -15.10 15.53 6.23
C ARG A 2 -13.65 15.07 6.39
N ARG A 3 -13.42 14.16 7.33
CA ARG A 3 -12.12 13.52 7.52
C ARG A 3 -12.24 12.03 7.19
N GLU A 4 -11.26 11.52 6.46
CA GLU A 4 -11.17 10.08 6.16
C GLU A 4 -9.82 9.55 6.62
N PHE A 5 -9.85 8.36 7.22
CA PHE A 5 -8.65 7.68 7.70
C PHE A 5 -8.51 6.34 6.99
N SER A 6 -7.36 6.13 6.40
CA SER A 6 -7.00 4.89 5.72
C SER A 6 -5.66 4.39 6.23
N ALA A 7 -5.37 3.14 5.97
CA ALA A 7 -4.06 2.57 6.22
C ALA A 7 -3.67 1.67 5.05
N GLY A 8 -2.39 1.57 4.84
CA GLY A 8 -1.84 0.74 3.78
C GLY A 8 -0.47 0.21 4.14
N GLY A 9 0.09 -0.57 3.25
CA GLY A 9 1.34 -1.24 3.53
C GLY A 9 2.35 -1.15 2.41
N VAL A 10 3.61 -1.02 2.83
CA VAL A 10 4.77 -1.28 2.00
C VAL A 10 5.14 -2.74 2.28
N LEU A 11 4.58 -3.64 1.48
CA LEU A 11 4.81 -5.08 1.60
C LEU A 11 6.09 -5.44 0.86
N VAL A 12 7.07 -5.96 1.58
CA VAL A 12 8.40 -6.22 1.05
C VAL A 12 8.78 -7.69 1.13
N ARG A 13 9.51 -8.16 0.13
CA ARG A 13 10.17 -9.47 0.18
C ARG A 13 11.49 -9.40 -0.58
N ARG A 14 12.39 -10.29 -0.23
CA ARG A 14 13.67 -10.42 -0.93
C ARG A 14 13.57 -11.48 -2.03
N LEU A 15 13.87 -11.08 -3.27
CA LEU A 15 13.92 -11.98 -4.43
C LEU A 15 15.24 -11.76 -5.15
N ASN A 16 16.01 -12.82 -5.34
CA ASN A 16 17.31 -12.76 -6.02
C ASN A 16 18.23 -11.67 -5.46
N GLY A 17 18.25 -11.53 -4.13
CA GLY A 17 19.09 -10.54 -3.44
C GLY A 17 18.56 -9.12 -3.47
N ARG A 18 17.38 -8.87 -4.03
CA ARG A 18 16.77 -7.53 -4.10
C ARG A 18 15.52 -7.45 -3.25
N TRP A 19 15.33 -6.32 -2.59
CA TRP A 19 14.07 -6.01 -1.94
C TRP A 19 13.04 -5.59 -2.99
N MET A 20 11.92 -6.28 -3.01
CA MET A 20 10.80 -6.01 -3.90
C MET A 20 9.62 -5.50 -3.10
N VAL A 21 8.82 -4.63 -3.71
CA VAL A 21 7.63 -4.03 -3.09
C VAL A 21 6.40 -4.46 -3.88
N ALA A 22 5.37 -4.91 -3.18
CA ALA A 22 4.10 -5.25 -3.82
C ALA A 22 3.35 -3.97 -4.19
N ALA A 23 2.94 -3.88 -5.44
CA ALA A 23 2.17 -2.75 -5.93
C ALA A 23 0.96 -3.23 -6.72
N ILE A 24 -0.06 -2.40 -6.77
CA ILE A 24 -1.29 -2.66 -7.49
C ILE A 24 -1.53 -1.59 -8.55
N ARG A 25 -2.26 -1.97 -9.60
CA ARG A 25 -2.92 -1.02 -10.47
C ARG A 25 -4.40 -1.07 -10.13
N PRO A 26 -4.95 -0.01 -9.53
CA PRO A 26 -6.38 0.02 -9.22
C PRO A 26 -7.21 -0.07 -10.51
N ALA A 27 -8.39 -0.66 -10.41
CA ALA A 27 -9.31 -0.75 -11.54
C ALA A 27 -9.63 0.66 -12.08
N GLY A 28 -9.72 0.78 -13.40
CA GLY A 28 -10.01 2.05 -14.06
C GLY A 28 -8.80 2.96 -14.26
N ARG A 29 -7.63 2.59 -13.77
CA ARG A 29 -6.40 3.36 -13.96
C ARG A 29 -5.60 2.83 -15.16
N PRO A 30 -4.83 3.70 -15.84
CA PRO A 30 -4.08 3.27 -17.02
C PRO A 30 -2.96 2.28 -16.67
N ALA A 31 -2.57 1.49 -17.66
CA ALA A 31 -1.42 0.59 -17.54
C ALA A 31 -0.18 1.38 -17.14
N GLY A 32 0.64 0.80 -16.25
CA GLY A 32 1.83 1.46 -15.75
C GLY A 32 1.61 2.37 -14.54
N LEU A 33 0.38 2.60 -14.12
CA LEU A 33 0.11 3.33 -12.88
C LEU A 33 0.14 2.38 -11.70
N TRP A 34 1.17 2.49 -10.88
CA TRP A 34 1.35 1.63 -9.71
C TRP A 34 1.12 2.39 -8.42
N ALA A 35 0.43 1.73 -7.49
CA ALA A 35 0.10 2.28 -6.18
C ALA A 35 0.33 1.23 -5.10
N LEU A 36 0.48 1.68 -3.86
CA LEU A 36 0.55 0.79 -2.72
C LEU A 36 -0.87 0.34 -2.32
N PRO A 37 -1.02 -0.90 -1.82
CA PRO A 37 -2.30 -1.37 -1.29
C PRO A 37 -2.69 -0.56 -0.06
N LYS A 38 -3.95 -0.11 -0.01
CA LYS A 38 -4.49 0.66 1.10
C LYS A 38 -6.01 0.69 1.05
N GLY A 39 -6.62 1.00 2.16
CA GLY A 39 -8.06 1.18 2.25
C GLY A 39 -8.48 1.80 3.56
N ARG A 40 -9.77 2.04 3.70
CA ARG A 40 -10.33 2.75 4.86
C ARG A 40 -10.24 1.89 6.12
N ILE A 41 -9.96 2.58 7.23
CA ILE A 41 -9.95 1.95 8.55
C ILE A 41 -11.40 1.75 8.97
N ASP A 42 -11.76 0.49 9.24
CA ASP A 42 -13.11 0.17 9.72
C ASP A 42 -13.28 0.58 11.19
N ALA A 43 -14.52 0.79 11.59
CA ALA A 43 -14.83 1.15 12.97
C ALA A 43 -14.25 0.13 13.95
N GLY A 44 -13.49 0.61 14.93
CA GLY A 44 -12.86 -0.23 15.93
C GLY A 44 -11.58 -0.95 15.49
N GLU A 45 -11.18 -0.79 14.24
CA GLU A 45 -9.97 -1.41 13.70
C GLU A 45 -8.76 -0.51 13.95
N ALA A 46 -7.63 -1.10 14.36
CA ALA A 46 -6.38 -0.36 14.42
C ALA A 46 -5.79 -0.20 13.02
N GLY A 47 -5.09 0.90 12.77
CA GLY A 47 -4.48 1.15 11.45
C GLY A 47 -3.54 0.04 10.98
N GLU A 48 -2.75 -0.55 11.88
CA GLU A 48 -1.88 -1.67 11.57
C GLU A 48 -2.67 -2.88 11.07
N ALA A 49 -3.77 -3.22 11.73
CA ALA A 49 -4.65 -4.32 11.32
C ALA A 49 -5.29 -4.02 9.96
N THR A 50 -5.69 -2.77 9.72
CA THR A 50 -6.22 -2.33 8.43
C THR A 50 -5.20 -2.55 7.32
N ALA A 51 -3.95 -2.15 7.55
CA ALA A 51 -2.89 -2.31 6.55
C ALA A 51 -2.72 -3.78 6.16
N LEU A 52 -2.69 -4.69 7.14
CA LEU A 52 -2.56 -6.13 6.88
C LEU A 52 -3.78 -6.67 6.13
N ARG A 53 -4.97 -6.25 6.51
CA ARG A 53 -6.22 -6.66 5.85
C ARG A 53 -6.26 -6.17 4.41
N GLU A 54 -5.94 -4.91 4.15
CA GLU A 54 -5.97 -4.34 2.80
C GLU A 54 -4.91 -4.97 1.90
N ILE A 55 -3.74 -5.30 2.42
CA ILE A 55 -2.74 -6.06 1.67
C ILE A 55 -3.33 -7.39 1.20
N ALA A 56 -3.99 -8.13 2.09
CA ALA A 56 -4.59 -9.41 1.72
C ALA A 56 -5.71 -9.24 0.70
N GLU A 57 -6.57 -8.24 0.86
CA GLU A 57 -7.71 -7.98 -0.04
C GLU A 57 -7.26 -7.53 -1.42
N GLU A 58 -6.23 -6.69 -1.51
CA GLU A 58 -5.81 -6.09 -2.78
C GLU A 58 -4.67 -6.83 -3.47
N THR A 59 -3.91 -7.65 -2.76
CA THR A 59 -2.76 -8.35 -3.35
C THR A 59 -2.86 -9.87 -3.30
N GLY A 60 -3.61 -10.43 -2.36
CA GLY A 60 -3.66 -11.87 -2.11
C GLY A 60 -2.52 -12.37 -1.21
N ALA A 61 -1.59 -11.51 -0.84
CA ALA A 61 -0.47 -11.87 0.01
C ALA A 61 -0.73 -11.47 1.46
N HIS A 62 0.05 -12.04 2.37
CA HIS A 62 0.01 -11.65 3.77
C HIS A 62 1.41 -11.59 4.36
N GLY A 63 1.53 -10.84 5.44
CA GLY A 63 2.79 -10.65 6.12
C GLY A 63 2.61 -10.13 7.53
N ARG A 64 3.73 -9.80 8.16
CA ARG A 64 3.74 -9.23 9.52
C ARG A 64 4.20 -7.79 9.48
N SER A 65 3.62 -6.95 10.33
CA SER A 65 4.03 -5.56 10.45
C SER A 65 5.39 -5.43 11.14
N LEU A 66 6.24 -4.60 10.56
CA LEU A 66 7.51 -4.19 11.14
C LEU A 66 7.43 -2.76 11.70
N GLY A 67 6.23 -2.20 11.79
CA GLY A 67 5.99 -0.90 12.38
C GLY A 67 5.55 0.16 11.39
N LYS A 68 5.10 1.27 11.95
CA LYS A 68 4.59 2.39 11.18
C LYS A 68 5.71 3.17 10.51
N LEU A 69 5.53 3.52 9.25
CA LEU A 69 6.44 4.35 8.48
C LEU A 69 6.10 5.84 8.59
N GLY A 70 4.84 6.16 8.53
CA GLY A 70 4.38 7.54 8.58
C GLY A 70 2.99 7.71 8.01
N ASP A 71 2.57 8.97 7.90
CA ASP A 71 1.27 9.34 7.36
C ASP A 71 1.45 10.18 6.11
N VAL A 72 0.58 9.95 5.13
CA VAL A 72 0.42 10.81 3.96
C VAL A 72 -0.89 11.55 4.13
N ARG A 73 -0.86 12.88 4.03
CA ARG A 73 -2.02 13.74 4.23
C ARG A 73 -2.29 14.54 2.97
N TYR A 74 -3.58 14.60 2.57
CA TYR A 74 -3.97 15.42 1.44
C TYR A 74 -5.43 15.80 1.51
N TRP A 75 -5.80 16.84 0.73
CA TRP A 75 -7.16 17.33 0.59
C TRP A 75 -7.69 16.95 -0.78
N PHE A 76 -8.97 16.63 -0.84
CA PHE A 76 -9.66 16.47 -2.11
C PHE A 76 -11.13 16.89 -1.96
N ASN A 77 -11.81 17.07 -3.09
CA ASN A 77 -13.22 17.39 -3.10
C ASN A 77 -13.99 16.16 -3.59
N TRP A 78 -15.05 15.84 -2.88
CA TRP A 78 -15.94 14.75 -3.21
C TRP A 78 -17.38 15.24 -3.07
N GLU A 79 -18.16 15.17 -4.18
CA GLU A 79 -19.56 15.59 -4.21
C GLU A 79 -19.80 16.97 -3.58
N GLY A 80 -18.94 17.95 -3.92
CA GLY A 80 -19.02 19.31 -3.41
C GLY A 80 -18.52 19.48 -1.99
N GLU A 81 -18.11 18.42 -1.31
CA GLU A 81 -17.59 18.46 0.04
C GLU A 81 -16.06 18.39 0.03
N ARG A 82 -15.43 19.20 0.89
CA ARG A 82 -13.99 19.14 1.10
C ARG A 82 -13.65 18.03 2.07
N VAL A 83 -12.73 17.14 1.66
CA VAL A 83 -12.31 15.98 2.45
C VAL A 83 -10.83 16.08 2.78
N PHE A 84 -10.50 15.92 4.05
CA PHE A 84 -9.12 15.77 4.53
C PHE A 84 -8.85 14.30 4.75
N LYS A 85 -7.87 13.76 4.03
CA LYS A 85 -7.54 12.34 4.12
C LYS A 85 -6.17 12.13 4.73
N VAL A 86 -6.10 11.17 5.66
CA VAL A 86 -4.85 10.70 6.26
C VAL A 86 -4.71 9.22 5.94
N VAL A 87 -3.58 8.84 5.34
CA VAL A 87 -3.26 7.43 5.09
C VAL A 87 -2.02 7.08 5.90
N SER A 88 -2.17 6.14 6.82
CA SER A 88 -1.04 5.63 7.63
C SER A 88 -0.43 4.43 6.93
N PHE A 89 0.88 4.45 6.68
CA PHE A 89 1.59 3.36 6.04
C PHE A 89 2.46 2.60 7.02
N PHE A 90 2.45 1.27 6.86
CA PHE A 90 3.21 0.34 7.69
C PHE A 90 4.17 -0.46 6.81
N LEU A 91 5.37 -0.73 7.34
CA LEU A 91 6.31 -1.64 6.70
C LEU A 91 5.87 -3.06 7.04
N VAL A 92 5.66 -3.90 6.04
CA VAL A 92 5.16 -5.25 6.22
C VAL A 92 6.09 -6.24 5.50
N ARG A 93 6.54 -7.25 6.24
CA ARG A 93 7.36 -8.30 5.67
C ARG A 93 6.48 -9.44 5.18
N TYR A 94 6.65 -9.81 3.91
CA TYR A 94 5.92 -10.91 3.30
C TYR A 94 6.17 -12.24 4.02
N GLU A 95 5.10 -12.97 4.29
CA GLU A 95 5.16 -14.30 4.92
C GLU A 95 4.49 -15.38 4.10
N GLY A 96 3.61 -15.04 3.18
CA GLY A 96 2.92 -16.04 2.38
C GLY A 96 1.84 -15.47 1.49
N GLY A 97 1.14 -16.36 0.80
CA GLY A 97 0.16 -15.99 -0.20
C GLY A 97 0.78 -15.72 -1.56
N ARG A 98 -0.01 -15.82 -2.61
CA ARG A 98 0.44 -15.58 -3.98
C ARG A 98 -0.12 -14.25 -4.47
N LEU A 99 0.73 -13.38 -4.99
CA LEU A 99 0.27 -12.13 -5.59
C LEU A 99 -0.68 -12.42 -6.74
N GLY A 100 -1.84 -11.74 -6.70
CA GLY A 100 -2.89 -11.92 -7.68
C GLY A 100 -3.98 -12.88 -7.22
N ASP A 101 -3.75 -13.64 -6.16
CA ASP A 101 -4.75 -14.55 -5.58
C ASP A 101 -5.69 -13.76 -4.66
N ILE A 102 -6.39 -12.80 -5.27
CA ILE A 102 -7.27 -11.87 -4.59
C ILE A 102 -8.62 -12.54 -4.34
N PRO A 103 -9.21 -12.39 -3.13
CA PRO A 103 -10.56 -12.89 -2.88
C PRO A 103 -11.55 -12.35 -3.92
N ASP A 104 -12.46 -13.20 -4.37
CA ASP A 104 -13.39 -12.86 -5.46
C ASP A 104 -14.16 -11.56 -5.25
N GLU A 105 -14.54 -11.28 -4.01
CA GLU A 105 -15.28 -10.06 -3.66
C GLU A 105 -14.50 -8.76 -3.91
N PHE A 106 -13.16 -8.83 -4.00
CA PHE A 106 -12.29 -7.66 -4.22
C PHE A 106 -11.67 -7.60 -5.62
N ARG A 107 -11.87 -8.62 -6.46
CA ARG A 107 -11.23 -8.69 -7.78
C ARG A 107 -11.57 -7.51 -8.68
N HIS A 108 -12.76 -6.95 -8.55
CA HIS A 108 -13.18 -5.81 -9.36
C HIS A 108 -12.47 -4.50 -9.00
N GLU A 109 -11.79 -4.46 -7.87
CA GLU A 109 -11.10 -3.24 -7.40
C GLU A 109 -9.67 -3.13 -7.89
N VAL A 110 -9.06 -4.25 -8.31
CA VAL A 110 -7.64 -4.32 -8.66
C VAL A 110 -7.47 -4.94 -10.04
N ALA A 111 -6.82 -4.24 -10.94
CA ALA A 111 -6.59 -4.72 -12.31
C ALA A 111 -5.30 -5.53 -12.45
N GLU A 112 -4.24 -5.17 -11.72
CA GLU A 112 -2.95 -5.87 -11.74
C GLU A 112 -2.29 -5.81 -10.36
N VAL A 113 -1.49 -6.84 -10.05
CA VAL A 113 -0.65 -6.88 -8.86
C VAL A 113 0.75 -7.37 -9.27
N ARG A 114 1.80 -6.71 -8.82
CA ARG A 114 3.19 -7.12 -9.12
C ARG A 114 4.13 -6.83 -7.98
N TRP A 115 5.20 -7.63 -7.92
CA TRP A 115 6.40 -7.27 -7.19
C TRP A 115 7.22 -6.31 -8.05
N LEU A 116 7.54 -5.14 -7.51
CA LEU A 116 8.32 -4.13 -8.22
C LEU A 116 9.67 -3.92 -7.55
N SER A 117 10.71 -3.75 -8.37
CA SER A 117 11.97 -3.20 -7.92
C SER A 117 11.87 -1.69 -8.09
N LEU A 118 12.05 -0.94 -6.98
CA LEU A 118 11.95 0.51 -7.01
C LEU A 118 13.34 1.14 -7.14
N ASP A 119 13.41 2.28 -7.83
CA ASP A 119 14.65 3.07 -7.86
C ASP A 119 14.79 3.88 -6.53
N ALA A 120 15.87 4.63 -6.43
CA ALA A 120 16.16 5.42 -5.22
C ALA A 120 15.11 6.50 -4.93
N ALA A 121 14.30 6.88 -5.93
CA ALA A 121 13.22 7.85 -5.76
C ALA A 121 11.86 7.19 -5.55
N GLY A 122 11.80 5.86 -5.49
CA GLY A 122 10.56 5.11 -5.29
C GLY A 122 9.75 4.87 -6.55
N ARG A 123 10.32 5.17 -7.73
CA ARG A 123 9.62 4.89 -9.00
C ARG A 123 9.71 3.41 -9.36
N PRO A 124 8.69 2.81 -9.99
CA PRO A 124 7.61 3.50 -10.71
C PRO A 124 6.32 3.76 -9.93
N LEU A 125 6.32 3.82 -8.58
CA LEU A 125 5.12 4.21 -7.85
C LEU A 125 4.67 5.61 -8.31
N ALA A 126 3.37 5.77 -8.54
CA ALA A 126 2.82 6.97 -9.18
C ALA A 126 2.73 8.18 -8.24
N TYR A 127 2.48 7.93 -6.93
CA TYR A 127 2.16 9.01 -6.00
C TYR A 127 3.36 9.36 -5.12
N ALA A 128 3.65 10.66 -5.01
CA ALA A 128 4.82 11.15 -4.28
C ALA A 128 4.86 10.69 -2.82
N GLY A 129 3.73 10.76 -2.12
CA GLY A 129 3.67 10.32 -0.72
C GLY A 129 3.93 8.83 -0.56
N GLU A 130 3.46 8.02 -1.50
CA GLU A 130 3.70 6.58 -1.49
C GLU A 130 5.16 6.25 -1.83
N ARG A 131 5.75 6.96 -2.79
CA ARG A 131 7.18 6.83 -3.08
C ARG A 131 8.02 7.11 -1.83
N GLU A 132 7.70 8.17 -1.10
CA GLU A 132 8.38 8.54 0.13
C GLU A 132 8.29 7.44 1.18
N MET A 133 7.11 6.87 1.37
CA MET A 133 6.91 5.78 2.32
C MET A 133 7.69 4.52 1.92
N ALA A 134 7.68 4.17 0.65
CA ALA A 134 8.42 2.99 0.16
C ALA A 134 9.93 3.16 0.33
N VAL A 135 10.47 4.31 -0.03
CA VAL A 135 11.91 4.62 0.15
C VAL A 135 12.29 4.54 1.62
N LYS A 136 11.48 5.11 2.49
CA LYS A 136 11.69 5.08 3.94
C LYS A 136 11.68 3.65 4.48
N GLY A 137 10.76 2.82 4.00
CA GLY A 137 10.68 1.41 4.39
C GLY A 137 11.91 0.63 3.96
N LEU A 138 12.34 0.80 2.71
CA LEU A 138 13.52 0.12 2.19
C LEU A 138 14.80 0.52 2.94
N ALA A 139 14.93 1.81 3.29
CA ALA A 139 16.07 2.29 4.09
C ALA A 139 16.11 1.63 5.47
N ARG A 140 14.95 1.42 6.09
CA ARG A 140 14.87 0.73 7.38
C ARG A 140 15.37 -0.71 7.32
N LEU A 141 15.13 -1.39 6.20
CA LEU A 141 15.55 -2.78 6.03
C LEU A 141 17.08 -2.89 5.88
N GLU A 142 17.72 -1.88 5.34
CA GLU A 142 19.16 -1.85 5.16
C GLU A 142 19.92 -1.58 6.45
N ASP A 143 19.25 -0.99 7.44
CA ASP A 143 19.83 -0.66 8.73
C ASP A 143 19.87 -1.84 9.72
N VAL A 144 19.42 -3.01 9.29
CA VAL A 144 19.31 -4.20 10.14
C VAL A 144 20.45 -5.17 9.88
#